data_73eeb7d38c2f7f11fd86c4a476f6622f
#
_entry.id   73eeb7d38c2f7f11fd86c4a476f6622f
#
_cell.length_a   1.000
_cell.length_b   1.000
_cell.length_c   1.000
_cell.angle_alpha   90.00
_cell.angle_beta   90.00
_cell.angle_gamma   90.00
#
_symmetry.space_group_name_H-M   'P 1'
#
loop_
_entity.id
_entity.type
_entity.pdbx_description
1 polymer ?
#
loop_
_entity_poly.entity_id
_entity_poly.type
_entity_poly.pdbx_seq_one_letter_code
_entity_poly.pdbx_strand_id
1 'polypeptide(L)'
;MDVGRVDMVENRYVGMKSRGVYETPGGAILHFAHRQMESLTMDREVMHLRDSLIPRYAELVYYGYWFAPERLALQAFVEESQRNVAGTVRVKLYKGNILVAGRKSPVSLYNPHLATMEADPTKAYNPDDATGFIRLNALRLKVAAKVGGIKVESHDESHRHGKTGQRTRRDFQENRQTRGA
;
A
#
# COMPACT_ATOMS: atom_id res chain seq x y z
N MET A 1 -0.08 -0.64 -27.59
CA MET A 1 0.26 -0.88 -26.17
C MET A 1 -0.75 -0.09 -25.34
N ASP A 2 -1.52 -0.74 -24.49
CA ASP A 2 -2.62 -0.07 -23.75
C ASP A 2 -2.14 0.51 -22.40
N VAL A 3 -0.86 0.84 -22.26
CA VAL A 3 -0.30 1.46 -21.05
C VAL A 3 -0.91 2.85 -20.88
N GLY A 4 -1.48 3.11 -19.72
CA GLY A 4 -2.07 4.41 -19.39
C GLY A 4 -3.42 4.68 -20.05
N ARG A 5 -4.09 3.67 -20.61
CA ARG A 5 -5.46 3.76 -21.06
C ARG A 5 -6.41 3.55 -19.89
N VAL A 6 -7.34 4.47 -19.71
CA VAL A 6 -8.40 4.42 -18.71
C VAL A 6 -9.74 4.61 -19.39
N ASP A 7 -10.65 3.65 -19.24
CA ASP A 7 -12.06 3.72 -19.66
C ASP A 7 -12.91 3.81 -18.41
N MET A 8 -13.56 4.92 -18.20
CA MET A 8 -14.29 5.17 -16.96
C MET A 8 -15.63 5.88 -17.18
N VAL A 9 -16.56 5.63 -16.30
CA VAL A 9 -17.77 6.42 -16.14
C VAL A 9 -17.51 7.48 -15.08
N GLU A 10 -17.60 8.74 -15.46
CA GLU A 10 -17.29 9.89 -14.61
C GLU A 10 -18.51 10.77 -14.38
N ASN A 11 -18.48 11.62 -13.36
CA ASN A 11 -19.48 12.65 -13.12
C ASN A 11 -19.07 13.94 -13.80
N ARG A 12 -19.99 14.54 -14.57
CA ARG A 12 -19.86 15.94 -14.95
C ARG A 12 -20.19 16.84 -13.77
N TYR A 13 -19.72 18.09 -13.81
CA TYR A 13 -19.96 19.09 -12.76
C TYR A 13 -21.44 19.18 -12.33
N VAL A 14 -22.36 19.07 -13.27
CA VAL A 14 -23.81 19.10 -13.03
C VAL A 14 -24.39 17.75 -12.55
N GLY A 15 -23.56 16.77 -12.23
CA GLY A 15 -23.99 15.47 -11.69
C GLY A 15 -24.39 14.41 -12.71
N MET A 16 -24.41 14.72 -14.01
CA MET A 16 -24.68 13.74 -15.05
C MET A 16 -23.50 12.78 -15.22
N LYS A 17 -23.79 11.51 -15.51
CA LYS A 17 -22.79 10.51 -15.86
C LYS A 17 -22.35 10.70 -17.32
N SER A 18 -21.06 10.57 -17.56
CA SER A 18 -20.49 10.48 -18.91
C SER A 18 -19.42 9.40 -18.93
N ARG A 19 -19.14 8.86 -20.12
CA ARG A 19 -18.02 7.93 -20.31
C ARG A 19 -16.86 8.68 -20.92
N GLY A 20 -15.67 8.52 -20.35
CA GLY A 20 -14.43 9.03 -20.88
C GLY A 20 -13.45 7.89 -21.15
N VAL A 21 -12.72 7.98 -22.26
CA VAL A 21 -11.56 7.13 -22.55
C VAL A 21 -10.35 8.04 -22.67
N TYR A 22 -9.39 7.82 -21.76
CA TYR A 22 -8.17 8.64 -21.67
C TYR A 22 -6.95 7.78 -22.00
N GLU A 23 -6.02 8.34 -22.74
CA GLU A 23 -4.77 7.65 -23.11
C GLU A 23 -3.59 8.58 -22.82
N THR A 24 -2.88 8.31 -21.75
CA THR A 24 -1.71 9.08 -21.31
C THR A 24 -0.52 8.18 -21.00
N PRO A 25 0.01 7.42 -21.97
CA PRO A 25 1.04 6.43 -21.69
C PRO A 25 2.31 7.03 -21.07
N GLY A 26 2.78 8.15 -21.57
CA GLY A 26 3.94 8.86 -21.02
C GLY A 26 3.70 9.31 -19.58
N GLY A 27 2.56 9.97 -19.32
CA GLY A 27 2.19 10.41 -17.98
C GLY A 27 2.04 9.25 -16.99
N ALA A 28 1.41 8.15 -17.41
CA ALA A 28 1.25 6.96 -16.59
C ALA A 28 2.60 6.33 -16.21
N ILE A 29 3.53 6.22 -17.17
CA ILE A 29 4.86 5.67 -16.91
C ILE A 29 5.67 6.55 -15.96
N LEU A 30 5.67 7.86 -16.18
CA LEU A 30 6.39 8.82 -15.33
C LEU A 30 5.81 8.85 -13.92
N HIS A 31 4.49 8.94 -13.79
CA HIS A 31 3.82 8.91 -12.51
C HIS A 31 4.11 7.60 -11.74
N PHE A 32 4.01 6.47 -12.41
CA PHE A 32 4.34 5.18 -11.82
C PHE A 32 5.78 5.13 -11.33
N ALA A 33 6.74 5.54 -12.15
CA ALA A 33 8.16 5.55 -11.79
C ALA A 33 8.43 6.50 -10.62
N HIS A 34 7.80 7.68 -10.62
CA HIS A 34 7.92 8.65 -9.54
C HIS A 34 7.40 8.08 -8.20
N ARG A 35 6.21 7.47 -8.19
CA ARG A 35 5.67 6.78 -7.00
C ARG A 35 6.58 5.68 -6.48
N GLN A 36 7.29 4.96 -7.35
CA GLN A 36 8.28 3.96 -6.93
C GLN A 36 9.50 4.59 -6.27
N MET A 37 9.87 5.81 -6.64
CA MET A 37 10.95 6.54 -5.99
C MET A 37 10.50 7.12 -4.63
N GLU A 38 9.31 7.71 -4.57
CA GLU A 38 8.71 8.18 -3.31
C GLU A 38 8.68 7.07 -2.25
N SER A 39 8.25 5.86 -2.63
CA SER A 39 8.18 4.72 -1.71
C SER A 39 9.53 4.28 -1.16
N LEU A 40 10.63 4.68 -1.79
CA LEU A 40 11.99 4.36 -1.37
C LEU A 40 12.65 5.47 -0.53
N THR A 41 12.26 6.73 -0.76
CA THR A 41 12.98 7.90 -0.26
C THR A 41 12.16 8.84 0.63
N MET A 42 10.84 8.72 0.62
CA MET A 42 9.97 9.57 1.42
C MET A 42 9.66 8.92 2.76
N ASP A 43 9.71 9.70 3.84
CA ASP A 43 9.25 9.27 5.15
C ASP A 43 7.78 8.87 5.12
N ARG A 44 7.42 7.85 5.90
CA ARG A 44 6.07 7.28 5.94
C ARG A 44 5.00 8.31 6.29
N GLU A 45 5.22 9.10 7.34
CA GLU A 45 4.24 10.06 7.84
C GLU A 45 4.07 11.23 6.85
N VAL A 46 5.16 11.67 6.23
CA VAL A 46 5.11 12.68 5.17
C VAL A 46 4.33 12.17 3.96
N MET A 47 4.52 10.91 3.58
CA MET A 47 3.79 10.28 2.48
C MET A 47 2.29 10.18 2.78
N HIS A 48 1.91 9.76 3.99
CA HIS A 48 0.51 9.68 4.41
C HIS A 48 -0.14 11.07 4.43
N LEU A 49 0.55 12.07 4.97
CA LEU A 49 0.06 13.46 4.99
C LEU A 49 -0.15 13.96 3.56
N ARG A 50 0.84 13.80 2.68
CA ARG A 50 0.74 14.20 1.27
C ARG A 50 -0.46 13.50 0.59
N ASP A 51 -0.60 12.19 0.77
CA ASP A 51 -1.69 11.42 0.16
C ASP A 51 -3.07 11.90 0.65
N SER A 52 -3.18 12.34 1.91
CA SER A 52 -4.42 12.92 2.43
C SER A 52 -4.78 14.28 1.82
N LEU A 53 -3.79 15.03 1.33
CA LEU A 53 -3.98 16.36 0.73
C LEU A 53 -4.20 16.32 -0.78
N ILE A 54 -3.88 15.20 -1.47
CA ILE A 54 -4.07 15.06 -2.92
C ILE A 54 -5.51 15.35 -3.38
N PRO A 55 -6.57 14.83 -2.73
CA PRO A 55 -7.94 15.10 -3.15
C PRO A 55 -8.27 16.60 -3.11
N ARG A 56 -7.82 17.32 -2.08
CA ARG A 56 -8.03 18.75 -1.98
C ARG A 56 -7.26 19.54 -3.04
N TYR A 57 -6.03 19.14 -3.34
CA TYR A 57 -5.27 19.75 -4.43
C TYR A 57 -5.97 19.54 -5.79
N ALA A 58 -6.41 18.31 -6.05
CA ALA A 58 -7.12 17.96 -7.27
C ALA A 58 -8.44 18.75 -7.42
N GLU A 59 -9.18 18.91 -6.33
CA GLU A 59 -10.43 19.72 -6.32
C GLU A 59 -10.18 21.17 -6.71
N LEU A 60 -9.14 21.81 -6.15
CA LEU A 60 -8.78 23.18 -6.47
C LEU A 60 -8.41 23.35 -7.95
N VAL A 61 -7.65 22.39 -8.50
CA VAL A 61 -7.30 22.40 -9.92
C VAL A 61 -8.54 22.19 -10.79
N TYR A 62 -9.39 21.24 -10.43
CA TYR A 62 -10.62 20.92 -11.17
C TYR A 62 -11.58 22.10 -11.24
N TYR A 63 -11.73 22.87 -10.16
CA TYR A 63 -12.57 24.06 -10.10
C TYR A 63 -11.92 25.32 -10.65
N GLY A 64 -10.72 25.25 -11.18
CA GLY A 64 -10.03 26.38 -11.78
C GLY A 64 -9.35 27.34 -10.80
N TYR A 65 -9.17 26.94 -9.53
CA TYR A 65 -8.52 27.74 -8.48
C TYR A 65 -6.98 27.64 -8.55
N TRP A 66 -6.41 27.73 -9.75
CA TRP A 66 -4.97 27.59 -9.95
C TRP A 66 -4.14 28.64 -9.18
N PHE A 67 -4.64 29.87 -9.10
CA PHE A 67 -3.96 30.98 -8.43
C PHE A 67 -4.44 31.22 -6.99
N ALA A 68 -5.27 30.35 -6.44
CA ALA A 68 -5.78 30.46 -5.08
C ALA A 68 -4.66 30.30 -4.04
N PRO A 69 -4.66 31.07 -2.93
CA PRO A 69 -3.64 31.00 -1.89
C PRO A 69 -3.50 29.60 -1.29
N GLU A 70 -4.61 28.89 -1.07
CA GLU A 70 -4.60 27.53 -0.54
C GLU A 70 -3.93 26.53 -1.50
N ARG A 71 -4.10 26.70 -2.83
CA ARG A 71 -3.39 25.84 -3.79
C ARG A 71 -1.88 26.14 -3.73
N LEU A 72 -1.47 27.40 -3.60
CA LEU A 72 -0.07 27.78 -3.48
C LEU A 72 0.55 27.23 -2.17
N ALA A 73 -0.17 27.24 -1.06
CA ALA A 73 0.29 26.64 0.21
C ALA A 73 0.46 25.13 0.08
N LEU A 74 -0.50 24.44 -0.56
CA LEU A 74 -0.39 22.99 -0.83
C LEU A 74 0.78 22.70 -1.76
N GLN A 75 1.04 23.53 -2.77
CA GLN A 75 2.18 23.39 -3.66
C GLN A 75 3.51 23.46 -2.89
N ALA A 76 3.67 24.44 -2.01
CA ALA A 76 4.87 24.57 -1.19
C ALA A 76 5.10 23.32 -0.31
N PHE A 77 4.05 22.77 0.27
CA PHE A 77 4.13 21.50 0.99
C PHE A 77 4.57 20.35 0.09
N VAL A 78 3.98 20.22 -1.11
CA VAL A 78 4.34 19.16 -2.06
C VAL A 78 5.81 19.29 -2.46
N GLU A 79 6.27 20.49 -2.82
CA GLU A 79 7.66 20.77 -3.21
C GLU A 79 8.64 20.39 -2.09
N GLU A 80 8.34 20.75 -0.85
CA GLU A 80 9.17 20.38 0.29
C GLU A 80 9.21 18.87 0.49
N SER A 81 8.06 18.19 0.38
CA SER A 81 7.98 16.73 0.52
C SER A 81 8.77 15.98 -0.56
N GLN A 82 9.00 16.61 -1.71
CA GLN A 82 9.72 16.03 -2.86
C GLN A 82 11.24 16.31 -2.83
N ARG A 83 11.74 17.13 -1.91
CA ARG A 83 13.14 17.57 -1.88
C ARG A 83 14.14 16.43 -2.00
N ASN A 84 13.89 15.30 -1.36
CA ASN A 84 14.77 14.14 -1.32
C ASN A 84 14.32 13.01 -2.25
N VAL A 85 13.30 13.22 -3.09
CA VAL A 85 12.81 12.19 -4.00
C VAL A 85 13.68 12.17 -5.26
N ALA A 86 14.81 11.48 -5.17
CA ALA A 86 15.81 11.42 -6.24
C ALA A 86 16.35 10.01 -6.41
N GLY A 87 16.57 9.60 -7.66
CA GLY A 87 17.15 8.30 -7.98
C GLY A 87 16.81 7.80 -9.38
N THR A 88 16.99 6.50 -9.57
CA THR A 88 16.72 5.83 -10.84
C THR A 88 15.73 4.70 -10.63
N VAL A 89 14.69 4.67 -11.45
CA VAL A 89 13.72 3.56 -11.53
C VAL A 89 13.83 2.93 -12.92
N ARG A 90 14.02 1.61 -12.95
CA ARG A 90 13.94 0.83 -14.17
C ARG A 90 12.58 0.16 -14.25
N VAL A 91 11.85 0.43 -15.31
CA VAL A 91 10.54 -0.17 -15.57
C VAL A 91 10.58 -1.04 -16.83
N LYS A 92 9.76 -2.09 -16.85
CA LYS A 92 9.49 -2.93 -18.00
C LYS A 92 8.04 -2.76 -18.40
N LEU A 93 7.80 -2.44 -19.67
CA LEU A 93 6.45 -2.37 -20.22
C LEU A 93 6.12 -3.72 -20.86
N TYR A 94 5.01 -4.33 -20.42
CA TYR A 94 4.60 -5.64 -20.93
C TYR A 94 3.08 -5.78 -20.94
N LYS A 95 2.51 -6.02 -22.09
CA LYS A 95 1.06 -6.27 -22.29
C LYS A 95 0.17 -5.26 -21.52
N GLY A 96 0.41 -3.97 -21.73
CA GLY A 96 -0.35 -2.90 -21.08
C GLY A 96 0.04 -2.58 -19.63
N ASN A 97 0.91 -3.38 -19.02
CA ASN A 97 1.34 -3.19 -17.62
C ASN A 97 2.70 -2.48 -17.54
N ILE A 98 2.90 -1.79 -16.41
CA ILE A 98 4.19 -1.20 -16.03
C ILE A 98 4.74 -2.01 -14.86
N LEU A 99 5.87 -2.68 -15.04
CA LEU A 99 6.48 -3.55 -14.04
C LEU A 99 7.78 -2.91 -13.55
N VAL A 100 8.03 -2.94 -12.24
CA VAL A 100 9.29 -2.49 -11.67
C VAL A 100 10.36 -3.55 -11.94
N ALA A 101 11.45 -3.17 -12.61
CA ALA A 101 12.62 -4.00 -12.83
C ALA A 101 13.78 -3.66 -11.87
N GLY A 102 13.74 -2.49 -11.22
CA GLY A 102 14.71 -2.10 -10.20
C GLY A 102 14.58 -0.63 -9.79
N ARG A 103 15.09 -0.33 -8.61
CA ARG A 103 15.12 1.01 -8.02
C ARG A 103 16.48 1.25 -7.37
N LYS A 104 17.01 2.47 -7.49
CA LYS A 104 18.25 2.87 -6.84
C LYS A 104 18.17 4.35 -6.45
N SER A 105 18.51 4.67 -5.21
CA SER A 105 18.62 6.05 -4.73
C SER A 105 19.79 6.19 -3.78
N PRO A 106 20.54 7.31 -3.82
CA PRO A 106 21.58 7.61 -2.83
C PRO A 106 20.99 8.00 -1.46
N VAL A 107 19.71 8.37 -1.41
CA VAL A 107 18.97 8.79 -0.21
C VAL A 107 17.88 7.79 0.17
N SER A 108 18.07 6.51 -0.16
CA SER A 108 17.14 5.44 0.18
C SER A 108 16.97 5.30 1.68
N LEU A 109 15.71 5.26 2.15
CA LEU A 109 15.37 4.94 3.54
C LEU A 109 15.27 3.41 3.79
N TYR A 110 15.34 2.61 2.72
CA TYR A 110 15.31 1.15 2.86
C TYR A 110 16.64 0.65 3.43
N ASN A 111 16.55 0.00 4.58
CA ASN A 111 17.67 -0.68 5.22
C ASN A 111 17.36 -2.19 5.32
N PRO A 112 18.07 -3.05 4.57
CA PRO A 112 17.80 -4.49 4.57
C PRO A 112 18.05 -5.12 5.94
N HIS A 113 18.93 -4.58 6.77
CA HIS A 113 19.20 -5.09 8.12
C HIS A 113 18.08 -4.80 9.11
N LEU A 114 17.30 -3.73 8.91
CA LEU A 114 16.14 -3.41 9.73
C LEU A 114 14.85 -4.05 9.19
N ALA A 115 14.81 -4.38 7.90
CA ALA A 115 13.61 -4.87 7.22
C ALA A 115 13.53 -6.40 7.17
N THR A 116 14.47 -7.12 7.76
CA THR A 116 14.47 -8.59 7.79
C THR A 116 13.50 -9.12 8.84
N MET A 117 12.84 -10.23 8.52
CA MET A 117 12.07 -11.02 9.49
C MET A 117 12.92 -12.09 10.19
N GLU A 118 14.17 -12.23 9.81
CA GLU A 118 15.14 -13.11 10.46
C GLU A 118 15.70 -12.46 11.73
N ALA A 119 16.23 -13.27 12.64
CA ALA A 119 16.88 -12.76 13.84
C ALA A 119 18.03 -11.82 13.45
N ASP A 120 17.91 -10.53 13.81
CA ASP A 120 18.92 -9.52 13.51
C ASP A 120 20.14 -9.71 14.42
N PRO A 121 21.31 -10.13 13.88
CA PRO A 121 22.53 -10.27 14.66
C PRO A 121 23.05 -8.93 15.19
N THR A 122 22.63 -7.79 14.61
CA THR A 122 23.05 -6.44 15.00
C THR A 122 22.22 -5.86 16.14
N LYS A 123 21.06 -6.50 16.47
CA LYS A 123 20.07 -5.99 17.46
C LYS A 123 19.65 -4.54 17.22
N ALA A 124 19.62 -4.11 15.97
CA ALA A 124 19.21 -2.75 15.60
C ALA A 124 17.74 -2.47 15.92
N TYR A 125 16.94 -3.52 16.14
CA TYR A 125 15.53 -3.46 16.53
C TYR A 125 15.23 -4.59 17.53
N ASN A 126 14.59 -4.24 18.67
CA ASN A 126 14.11 -5.22 19.64
C ASN A 126 12.60 -5.48 19.41
N PRO A 127 12.20 -6.68 18.96
CA PRO A 127 10.78 -7.01 18.75
C PRO A 127 9.91 -6.91 20.01
N ASP A 128 10.49 -7.04 21.21
CA ASP A 128 9.75 -6.95 22.49
C ASP A 128 9.19 -5.55 22.73
N ASP A 129 9.81 -4.51 22.17
CA ASP A 129 9.33 -3.12 22.26
C ASP A 129 7.94 -2.96 21.61
N ALA A 130 7.61 -3.77 20.60
CA ALA A 130 6.30 -3.79 19.98
C ALA A 130 5.18 -4.19 20.94
N THR A 131 5.47 -5.02 21.94
CA THR A 131 4.48 -5.47 22.92
C THR A 131 3.92 -4.30 23.73
N GLY A 132 4.78 -3.39 24.20
CA GLY A 132 4.36 -2.19 24.92
C GLY A 132 3.52 -1.26 24.05
N PHE A 133 3.97 -1.01 22.84
CA PHE A 133 3.25 -0.21 21.86
C PHE A 133 1.85 -0.75 21.56
N ILE A 134 1.74 -2.05 21.28
CA ILE A 134 0.45 -2.72 21.00
C ILE A 134 -0.49 -2.60 22.23
N ARG A 135 0.01 -2.84 23.43
CA ARG A 135 -0.78 -2.75 24.68
C ARG A 135 -1.33 -1.35 24.90
N LEU A 136 -0.51 -0.31 24.70
CA LEU A 136 -0.93 1.09 24.86
C LEU A 136 -1.98 1.48 23.80
N ASN A 137 -1.75 1.15 22.53
CA ASN A 137 -2.73 1.42 21.48
C ASN A 137 -4.06 0.67 21.67
N ALA A 138 -4.03 -0.51 22.28
CA ALA A 138 -5.23 -1.29 22.57
C ALA A 138 -6.05 -0.75 23.77
N LEU A 139 -5.51 0.15 24.60
CA LEU A 139 -6.22 0.61 25.81
C LEU A 139 -7.57 1.25 25.50
N ARG A 140 -7.64 2.14 24.53
CA ARG A 140 -8.90 2.79 24.12
C ARG A 140 -9.95 1.78 23.67
N LEU A 141 -9.54 0.73 22.96
CA LEU A 141 -10.43 -0.32 22.50
C LEU A 141 -10.93 -1.20 23.64
N LYS A 142 -10.05 -1.51 24.61
CA LYS A 142 -10.43 -2.25 25.83
C LYS A 142 -11.44 -1.48 26.67
N VAL A 143 -11.27 -0.15 26.81
CA VAL A 143 -12.22 0.70 27.51
C VAL A 143 -13.55 0.73 26.76
N ALA A 144 -13.53 0.96 25.45
CA ALA A 144 -14.75 0.99 24.63
C ALA A 144 -15.51 -0.36 24.68
N ALA A 145 -14.81 -1.48 24.65
CA ALA A 145 -15.42 -2.81 24.78
C ALA A 145 -16.08 -3.01 26.16
N LYS A 146 -15.44 -2.55 27.24
CA LYS A 146 -16.00 -2.66 28.62
C LYS A 146 -17.29 -1.87 28.82
N VAL A 147 -17.43 -0.72 28.14
CA VAL A 147 -18.66 0.10 28.23
C VAL A 147 -19.69 -0.25 27.16
N GLY A 148 -19.51 -1.37 26.46
CA GLY A 148 -20.46 -1.84 25.43
C GLY A 148 -20.41 -1.09 24.10
N GLY A 149 -19.42 -0.22 23.89
CA GLY A 149 -19.26 0.55 22.64
C GLY A 149 -18.72 -0.26 21.45
N ILE A 150 -18.17 -1.44 21.68
CA ILE A 150 -17.67 -2.34 20.63
C ILE A 150 -18.14 -3.76 20.96
N LYS A 151 -18.92 -4.38 20.08
CA LYS A 151 -19.22 -5.81 20.16
C LYS A 151 -17.99 -6.57 19.66
N VAL A 152 -17.29 -7.24 20.54
CA VAL A 152 -16.26 -8.22 20.19
C VAL A 152 -16.97 -9.56 20.06
N GLU A 153 -17.15 -10.05 18.82
CA GLU A 153 -17.53 -11.45 18.63
C GLU A 153 -16.39 -12.31 19.18
N SER A 154 -16.67 -13.06 20.22
CA SER A 154 -15.73 -14.07 20.71
C SER A 154 -15.60 -15.13 19.62
N HIS A 155 -14.47 -15.18 18.92
CA HIS A 155 -14.09 -16.37 18.19
C HIS A 155 -13.93 -17.47 19.24
N ASP A 156 -14.94 -18.32 19.31
CA ASP A 156 -14.94 -19.53 20.15
C ASP A 156 -13.74 -20.40 19.76
N GLU A 157 -12.82 -20.59 20.70
CA GLU A 157 -11.61 -21.42 20.52
C GLU A 157 -11.96 -22.93 20.41
N SER A 158 -13.25 -23.28 20.32
CA SER A 158 -13.73 -24.66 20.26
C SER A 158 -13.26 -25.46 19.03
N HIS A 159 -12.66 -24.80 18.05
CA HIS A 159 -12.17 -25.49 16.84
C HIS A 159 -10.69 -25.91 16.88
N ARG A 160 -9.94 -25.64 17.95
CA ARG A 160 -8.53 -26.04 18.06
C ARG A 160 -8.28 -27.44 18.64
N HIS A 161 -9.29 -28.18 19.06
CA HIS A 161 -9.16 -29.54 19.57
C HIS A 161 -9.96 -30.57 18.76
N GLY A 162 -9.83 -30.53 17.43
CA GLY A 162 -10.44 -31.45 16.50
C GLY A 162 -9.41 -32.24 15.70
N LYS A 163 -8.95 -33.35 16.26
CA LYS A 163 -8.36 -34.50 15.55
C LYS A 163 -7.00 -34.28 14.86
N THR A 164 -5.95 -34.50 15.60
CA THR A 164 -4.74 -35.18 15.12
C THR A 164 -5.13 -36.62 14.71
N GLY A 165 -5.70 -36.77 13.54
CA GLY A 165 -5.85 -38.07 12.90
C GLY A 165 -4.50 -38.48 12.36
N GLN A 166 -3.87 -39.52 12.95
CA GLN A 166 -2.75 -40.24 12.37
C GLN A 166 -3.15 -40.74 10.98
N ARG A 167 -2.69 -40.10 9.92
CA ARG A 167 -2.68 -40.66 8.58
C ARG A 167 -1.60 -41.72 8.53
N THR A 168 -2.02 -42.97 8.55
CA THR A 168 -1.14 -44.13 8.35
C THR A 168 -0.68 -44.20 6.89
N ARG A 169 0.52 -44.74 6.69
CA ARG A 169 1.19 -44.92 5.37
C ARG A 169 0.39 -45.70 4.32
N ARG A 170 -0.79 -46.21 4.64
CA ARG A 170 -1.65 -46.98 3.72
C ARG A 170 -2.45 -46.13 2.75
N ASP A 171 -2.76 -44.86 3.09
CA ASP A 171 -3.60 -43.99 2.24
C ASP A 171 -2.85 -43.41 1.03
N PHE A 172 -1.54 -43.64 0.94
CA PHE A 172 -0.71 -43.16 -0.18
C PHE A 172 -0.57 -44.15 -1.34
N GLN A 173 -0.97 -45.42 -1.15
CA GLN A 173 -0.85 -46.44 -2.19
C GLN A 173 -2.12 -46.65 -3.02
N GLU A 174 -3.30 -46.34 -2.51
CA GLU A 174 -4.56 -46.51 -3.27
C GLU A 174 -4.80 -45.41 -4.31
N ASN A 175 -4.19 -44.25 -4.18
CA ASN A 175 -4.42 -43.12 -5.12
C ASN A 175 -3.51 -43.15 -6.38
N ARG A 176 -2.71 -44.24 -6.56
CA ARG A 176 -1.89 -44.44 -7.77
C ARG A 176 -2.51 -45.38 -8.80
N GLN A 177 -3.59 -46.10 -8.46
CA GLN A 177 -4.20 -47.09 -9.37
C GLN A 177 -5.43 -46.59 -10.13
N THR A 178 -5.90 -45.34 -9.89
CA THR A 178 -7.09 -44.82 -10.57
C THR A 178 -6.81 -43.72 -11.59
N ARG A 179 -5.55 -43.49 -11.97
CA ARG A 179 -5.17 -42.55 -13.05
C ARG A 179 -4.37 -43.21 -14.16
N GLY A 180 -4.87 -44.33 -14.66
CA GLY A 180 -4.29 -45.03 -15.81
C GLY A 180 -5.31 -45.99 -16.42
N ALA A 181 -6.33 -45.43 -17.06
CA ALA A 181 -7.16 -46.08 -18.09
C ALA A 181 -7.81 -44.96 -18.92
#